data_c3b590d454fe65c75ea81e05d8786aa9
#
_entry.id   c3b590d454fe65c75ea81e05d8786aa9
#
_cell.length_a   1.000
_cell.length_b   1.000
_cell.length_c   1.000
_cell.angle_alpha   90.00
_cell.angle_beta   90.00
_cell.angle_gamma   90.00
#
_symmetry.space_group_name_H-M   'P 1'
#
loop_
_entity.id
_entity.type
_entity.pdbx_description
1 polymer ?
#
loop_
_entity_poly.entity_id
_entity_poly.type
_entity_poly.pdbx_seq_one_letter_code
_entity_poly.pdbx_strand_id
1 'polypeptide(L)'
;MNPKRVVIVGGSGFIGSAIANRLCKEGVKVLIPTRRRSRAGHVLLLPNAEVVEGNVHDVALLARLFEGADAVVNTVGVLHSRPGKPFGPDFARAHVELPQKIVAACRKASVPRLVHISALGAYSDGPSEYQRSKAAGETAIRTGSPEIGWTILQPSVVFGRGDSFLN
;
A
#
# COMPACT_ATOMS: atom_id res chain seq x y z
N MET A 1 -16.20 15.51 -0.32
CA MET A 1 -15.12 16.37 -0.87
C MET A 1 -14.13 15.43 -1.57
N ASN A 2 -13.77 15.68 -2.83
CA ASN A 2 -12.79 14.84 -3.54
C ASN A 2 -11.38 15.10 -2.98
N PRO A 3 -10.54 14.08 -2.80
CA PRO A 3 -9.19 14.26 -2.29
C PRO A 3 -8.37 15.11 -3.28
N LYS A 4 -7.54 16.01 -2.76
CA LYS A 4 -6.64 16.84 -3.57
C LYS A 4 -5.23 16.24 -3.67
N ARG A 5 -4.81 15.51 -2.61
CA ARG A 5 -3.49 14.88 -2.51
C ARG A 5 -3.60 13.48 -1.92
N VAL A 6 -3.07 12.50 -2.64
CA VAL A 6 -3.07 11.09 -2.23
C VAL A 6 -1.65 10.53 -2.29
N VAL A 7 -1.25 9.80 -1.27
CA VAL A 7 0.02 9.05 -1.28
C VAL A 7 -0.26 7.57 -1.54
N ILE A 8 0.43 6.98 -2.52
CA ILE A 8 0.25 5.56 -2.87
C ILE A 8 1.52 4.79 -2.55
N VAL A 9 1.54 4.09 -1.44
CA VAL A 9 2.63 3.17 -1.07
C VAL A 9 2.48 1.91 -1.91
N GLY A 10 3.49 1.62 -2.74
CA GLY A 10 3.40 0.61 -3.79
C GLY A 10 2.85 1.15 -5.13
N GLY A 11 2.79 2.48 -5.30
CA GLY A 11 2.23 3.14 -6.48
C GLY A 11 2.96 2.85 -7.80
N SER A 12 4.18 2.33 -7.77
CA SER A 12 4.91 1.86 -8.96
C SER A 12 4.62 0.39 -9.33
N GLY A 13 3.82 -0.33 -8.52
CA GLY A 13 3.39 -1.70 -8.81
C GLY A 13 2.16 -1.74 -9.72
N PHE A 14 1.72 -2.95 -10.09
CA PHE A 14 0.61 -3.17 -11.02
C PHE A 14 -0.69 -2.46 -10.60
N ILE A 15 -1.22 -2.77 -9.42
CA ILE A 15 -2.46 -2.14 -8.92
C ILE A 15 -2.22 -0.65 -8.62
N GLY A 16 -1.09 -0.33 -7.97
CA GLY A 16 -0.79 1.05 -7.57
C GLY A 16 -0.67 2.01 -8.74
N SER A 17 -0.05 1.58 -9.84
CA SER A 17 0.08 2.42 -11.05
C SER A 17 -1.26 2.66 -11.76
N ALA A 18 -2.16 1.68 -11.75
CA ALA A 18 -3.51 1.83 -12.27
C ALA A 18 -4.31 2.86 -11.45
N ILE A 19 -4.21 2.79 -10.12
CA ILE A 19 -4.82 3.78 -9.22
C ILE A 19 -4.21 5.17 -9.45
N ALA A 20 -2.88 5.28 -9.53
CA ALA A 20 -2.18 6.53 -9.78
C ALA A 20 -2.65 7.18 -11.08
N ASN A 21 -2.70 6.40 -12.17
CA ASN A 21 -3.18 6.87 -13.47
C ASN A 21 -4.63 7.39 -13.39
N ARG A 22 -5.51 6.67 -12.71
CA ARG A 22 -6.91 7.08 -12.55
C ARG A 22 -7.02 8.39 -11.78
N LEU A 23 -6.35 8.51 -10.64
CA LEU A 23 -6.38 9.71 -9.80
C LEU A 23 -5.77 10.92 -10.52
N CYS A 24 -4.67 10.75 -11.23
CA CYS A 24 -4.06 11.83 -12.01
C CYS A 24 -5.01 12.36 -13.11
N LYS A 25 -5.77 11.48 -13.78
CA LYS A 25 -6.80 11.88 -14.75
C LYS A 25 -7.93 12.70 -14.14
N GLU A 26 -8.19 12.53 -12.85
CA GLU A 26 -9.17 13.30 -12.09
C GLU A 26 -8.57 14.58 -11.46
N GLY A 27 -7.34 14.92 -11.80
CA GLY A 27 -6.66 16.12 -11.30
C GLY A 27 -6.09 16.02 -9.89
N VAL A 28 -6.10 14.82 -9.28
CA VAL A 28 -5.54 14.57 -7.95
C VAL A 28 -4.02 14.58 -8.01
N LYS A 29 -3.37 15.25 -7.07
CA LYS A 29 -1.91 15.15 -6.87
C LYS A 29 -1.58 13.81 -6.22
N VAL A 30 -0.75 13.02 -6.87
CA VAL A 30 -0.36 11.68 -6.41
C VAL A 30 1.13 11.66 -6.06
N LEU A 31 1.46 11.24 -4.85
CA LEU A 31 2.84 11.02 -4.42
C LEU A 31 3.10 9.52 -4.30
N ILE A 32 4.18 9.06 -4.91
CA ILE A 32 4.54 7.65 -5.00
C ILE A 32 5.93 7.43 -4.42
N PRO A 33 6.06 6.95 -3.18
CA PRO A 33 7.34 6.49 -2.65
C PRO A 33 7.77 5.19 -3.35
N THR A 34 9.03 5.13 -3.78
CA THR A 34 9.62 3.96 -4.42
C THR A 34 11.03 3.70 -3.92
N ARG A 35 11.44 2.44 -3.90
CA ARG A 35 12.83 2.06 -3.55
C ARG A 35 13.84 2.35 -4.66
N ARG A 36 13.38 2.44 -5.90
CA ARG A 36 14.21 2.66 -7.09
C ARG A 36 13.43 3.45 -8.12
N ARG A 37 13.77 4.73 -8.25
CA ARG A 37 13.14 5.64 -9.23
C ARG A 37 13.28 5.13 -10.67
N SER A 38 14.39 4.49 -11.01
CA SER A 38 14.62 3.92 -12.33
C SER A 38 13.62 2.85 -12.76
N ARG A 39 12.95 2.19 -11.81
CA ARG A 39 11.90 1.19 -12.08
C ARG A 39 10.48 1.77 -12.11
N ALA A 40 10.33 3.06 -11.88
CA ALA A 40 9.05 3.75 -11.80
C ALA A 40 8.75 4.59 -13.07
N GLY A 41 9.44 4.34 -14.20
CA GLY A 41 9.35 5.14 -15.42
C GLY A 41 7.92 5.35 -15.94
N HIS A 42 7.08 4.34 -15.85
CA HIS A 42 5.68 4.40 -16.29
C HIS A 42 4.79 5.34 -15.46
N VAL A 43 5.12 5.58 -14.18
CA VAL A 43 4.39 6.54 -13.34
C VAL A 43 5.04 7.93 -13.32
N LEU A 44 6.30 8.05 -13.72
CA LEU A 44 6.98 9.34 -13.89
C LEU A 44 6.36 10.20 -15.00
N LEU A 45 5.67 9.58 -15.95
CA LEU A 45 5.01 10.26 -17.07
C LEU A 45 3.60 10.77 -16.72
N LEU A 46 3.08 10.47 -15.53
CA LEU A 46 1.75 10.93 -15.13
C LEU A 46 1.80 12.41 -14.73
N PRO A 47 0.88 13.25 -15.23
CA PRO A 47 0.98 14.72 -15.15
C PRO A 47 0.97 15.28 -13.72
N ASN A 48 0.28 14.61 -12.78
CA ASN A 48 0.15 15.07 -11.40
C ASN A 48 0.80 14.08 -10.40
N ALA A 49 1.74 13.23 -10.89
CA ALA A 49 2.45 12.29 -10.05
C ALA A 49 3.84 12.80 -9.68
N GLU A 50 4.17 12.72 -8.42
CA GLU A 50 5.50 12.92 -7.87
C GLU A 50 6.05 11.58 -7.40
N VAL A 51 7.23 11.20 -7.88
CA VAL A 51 7.91 9.96 -7.47
C VAL A 51 9.11 10.31 -6.60
N VAL A 52 9.08 9.84 -5.35
CA VAL A 52 10.13 10.07 -4.35
C VAL A 52 10.85 8.77 -4.05
N GLU A 53 12.17 8.75 -4.20
CA GLU A 53 12.97 7.58 -3.85
C GLU A 53 13.20 7.53 -2.33
N GLY A 54 12.92 6.36 -1.74
CA GLY A 54 13.11 6.16 -0.31
C GLY A 54 12.62 4.79 0.17
N ASN A 55 13.02 4.45 1.41
CA ASN A 55 12.63 3.21 2.05
C ASN A 55 11.28 3.38 2.77
N VAL A 56 10.24 2.74 2.26
CA VAL A 56 8.89 2.78 2.87
C VAL A 56 8.80 2.09 4.26
N HIS A 57 9.86 1.44 4.72
CA HIS A 57 9.97 0.93 6.09
C HIS A 57 10.53 1.97 7.08
N ASP A 58 10.93 3.15 6.61
CA ASP A 58 11.31 4.28 7.45
C ASP A 58 10.05 5.09 7.81
N VAL A 59 9.62 5.01 9.07
CA VAL A 59 8.41 5.70 9.57
C VAL A 59 8.57 7.22 9.54
N ALA A 60 9.78 7.74 9.76
CA ALA A 60 10.01 9.18 9.73
C ALA A 60 9.88 9.72 8.29
N LEU A 61 10.40 8.97 7.32
CA LEU A 61 10.21 9.28 5.90
C LEU A 61 8.73 9.24 5.54
N LEU A 62 8.03 8.15 5.88
CA LEU A 62 6.59 8.03 5.59
C LEU A 62 5.78 9.18 6.19
N ALA A 63 6.05 9.55 7.46
CA ALA A 63 5.34 10.64 8.11
C ALA A 63 5.49 11.96 7.35
N ARG A 64 6.72 12.30 6.92
CA ARG A 64 6.97 13.49 6.10
C ARG A 64 6.23 13.44 4.76
N LEU A 65 6.25 12.29 4.08
CA LEU A 65 5.58 12.13 2.79
C LEU A 65 4.05 12.21 2.91
N PHE A 66 3.52 11.85 4.07
CA PHE A 66 2.09 11.85 4.36
C PHE A 66 1.56 13.22 4.83
N GLU A 67 2.44 14.17 5.17
CA GLU A 67 2.03 15.52 5.57
C GLU A 67 1.12 16.16 4.51
N GLY A 68 -0.07 16.62 4.95
CA GLY A 68 -1.07 17.23 4.08
C GLY A 68 -1.72 16.28 3.06
N ALA A 69 -1.58 14.96 3.22
CA ALA A 69 -2.32 14.01 2.39
C ALA A 69 -3.76 13.86 2.89
N ASP A 70 -4.71 13.90 1.98
CA ASP A 70 -6.12 13.62 2.26
C ASP A 70 -6.38 12.11 2.41
N ALA A 71 -5.55 11.29 1.77
CA ALA A 71 -5.62 9.84 1.89
C ALA A 71 -4.26 9.17 1.61
N VAL A 72 -4.08 8.00 2.22
CA VAL A 72 -2.99 7.07 1.91
C VAL A 72 -3.58 5.78 1.36
N VAL A 73 -2.99 5.26 0.28
CA VAL A 73 -3.36 3.98 -0.30
C VAL A 73 -2.16 3.03 -0.17
N ASN A 74 -2.35 1.88 0.47
CA ASN A 74 -1.34 0.84 0.55
C ASN A 74 -1.67 -0.31 -0.41
N THR A 75 -0.86 -0.44 -1.45
CA THR A 75 -0.97 -1.52 -2.46
C THR A 75 0.20 -2.50 -2.39
N VAL A 76 1.08 -2.37 -1.38
CA VAL A 76 2.24 -3.25 -1.25
C VAL A 76 1.80 -4.65 -0.87
N GLY A 77 2.29 -5.63 -1.62
CA GLY A 77 2.15 -7.04 -1.33
C GLY A 77 3.23 -7.84 -2.06
N VAL A 78 3.54 -9.01 -1.53
CA VAL A 78 4.44 -9.99 -2.15
C VAL A 78 3.72 -11.34 -2.22
N LEU A 79 3.99 -12.11 -3.27
CA LEU A 79 3.34 -13.42 -3.50
C LEU A 79 4.16 -14.59 -2.95
N HIS A 80 5.43 -14.34 -2.65
CA HIS A 80 6.37 -15.36 -2.20
C HIS A 80 7.12 -14.90 -0.96
N SER A 81 7.45 -15.86 -0.10
CA SER A 81 8.30 -15.68 1.07
C SER A 81 9.07 -16.96 1.31
N ARG A 82 10.19 -16.85 1.97
CA ARG A 82 10.82 -18.02 2.63
C ARG A 82 9.83 -18.57 3.63
N PRO A 83 9.76 -19.92 3.81
CA PRO A 83 8.83 -20.53 4.77
C PRO A 83 9.02 -20.05 6.20
N GLY A 84 7.94 -20.00 6.97
CA GLY A 84 7.98 -19.62 8.39
C GLY A 84 6.65 -19.89 9.10
N LYS A 85 6.64 -19.79 10.43
CA LYS A 85 5.44 -19.97 11.27
C LYS A 85 5.20 -18.70 12.09
N PRO A 86 3.97 -18.14 12.09
CA PRO A 86 2.78 -18.54 11.33
C PRO A 86 2.88 -18.24 9.83
N PHE A 87 3.86 -17.43 9.39
CA PHE A 87 4.21 -17.10 8.01
C PHE A 87 5.66 -16.61 7.93
N GLY A 88 6.24 -16.69 6.72
CA GLY A 88 7.64 -16.37 6.50
C GLY A 88 7.99 -14.88 6.60
N PRO A 89 9.30 -14.56 6.71
CA PRO A 89 9.76 -13.21 7.02
C PRO A 89 9.45 -12.16 5.95
N ASP A 90 9.38 -12.55 4.69
CA ASP A 90 9.09 -11.62 3.61
C ASP A 90 7.60 -11.23 3.63
N PHE A 91 6.71 -12.17 3.98
CA PHE A 91 5.31 -11.89 4.27
C PHE A 91 5.15 -11.02 5.52
N ALA A 92 5.84 -11.35 6.62
CA ALA A 92 5.81 -10.55 7.85
C ALA A 92 6.16 -9.09 7.56
N ARG A 93 7.25 -8.88 6.84
CA ARG A 93 7.74 -7.54 6.49
C ARG A 93 6.78 -6.75 5.61
N ALA A 94 6.25 -7.37 4.55
CA ALA A 94 5.41 -6.68 3.58
C ALA A 94 3.96 -6.53 4.02
N HIS A 95 3.40 -7.56 4.67
CA HIS A 95 1.97 -7.65 4.95
C HIS A 95 1.58 -7.24 6.37
N VAL A 96 2.54 -7.22 7.31
CA VAL A 96 2.27 -6.89 8.72
C VAL A 96 3.02 -5.65 9.17
N GLU A 97 4.35 -5.69 9.13
CA GLU A 97 5.18 -4.59 9.62
C GLU A 97 4.96 -3.30 8.82
N LEU A 98 4.85 -3.39 7.49
CA LEU A 98 4.63 -2.21 6.67
C LEU A 98 3.27 -1.56 6.94
N PRO A 99 2.13 -2.27 6.97
CA PRO A 99 0.86 -1.71 7.44
C PRO A 99 0.93 -1.05 8.81
N GLN A 100 1.60 -1.65 9.80
CA GLN A 100 1.81 -1.05 11.13
C GLN A 100 2.54 0.30 11.02
N LYS A 101 3.61 0.36 10.22
CA LYS A 101 4.39 1.58 9.98
C LYS A 101 3.58 2.65 9.24
N ILE A 102 2.76 2.24 8.27
CA ILE A 102 1.86 3.15 7.55
C ILE A 102 0.83 3.75 8.52
N VAL A 103 0.21 2.94 9.37
CA VAL A 103 -0.74 3.44 10.39
C VAL A 103 -0.06 4.42 11.33
N ALA A 104 1.13 4.09 11.85
CA ALA A 104 1.90 4.99 12.70
C ALA A 104 2.25 6.32 12.01
N ALA A 105 2.63 6.27 10.74
CA ALA A 105 2.91 7.46 9.94
C ALA A 105 1.65 8.28 9.64
N CYS A 106 0.52 7.63 9.34
CA CYS A 106 -0.77 8.31 9.16
C CYS A 106 -1.20 9.07 10.42
N ARG A 107 -1.06 8.44 11.60
CA ARG A 107 -1.34 9.11 12.89
C ARG A 107 -0.46 10.35 13.06
N LYS A 108 0.85 10.20 12.87
CA LYS A 108 1.82 11.28 13.03
C LYS A 108 1.54 12.44 12.08
N ALA A 109 1.09 12.16 10.86
CA ALA A 109 0.78 13.17 9.84
C ALA A 109 -0.69 13.60 9.83
N SER A 110 -1.51 13.11 10.77
CA SER A 110 -2.96 13.40 10.85
C SER A 110 -3.72 13.09 9.55
N VAL A 111 -3.35 12.00 8.86
CA VAL A 111 -4.03 11.56 7.64
C VAL A 111 -5.42 11.01 7.98
N PRO A 112 -6.51 11.56 7.42
CA PRO A 112 -7.85 11.16 7.81
C PRO A 112 -8.30 9.82 7.20
N ARG A 113 -7.65 9.35 6.12
CA ARG A 113 -8.13 8.18 5.36
C ARG A 113 -7.00 7.23 4.95
N LEU A 114 -7.19 5.94 5.23
CA LEU A 114 -6.30 4.85 4.78
C LEU A 114 -7.10 3.82 3.96
N VAL A 115 -6.65 3.53 2.74
CA VAL A 115 -7.16 2.42 1.92
C VAL A 115 -6.09 1.35 1.83
N HIS A 116 -6.44 0.11 2.13
CA HIS A 116 -5.51 -1.02 2.10
C HIS A 116 -6.00 -2.13 1.17
N ILE A 117 -5.11 -2.57 0.29
CA ILE A 117 -5.39 -3.72 -0.59
C ILE A 117 -4.93 -4.99 0.12
N SER A 118 -5.91 -5.76 0.58
CA SER A 118 -5.74 -7.09 1.13
C SER A 118 -5.93 -8.17 0.04
N ALA A 119 -6.50 -9.30 0.39
CA ALA A 119 -6.83 -10.37 -0.55
C ALA A 119 -8.04 -11.16 -0.08
N LEU A 120 -8.80 -11.68 -1.01
CA LEU A 120 -9.89 -12.62 -0.73
C LEU A 120 -9.32 -13.84 0.01
N GLY A 121 -10.02 -14.25 1.07
CA GLY A 121 -9.60 -15.38 1.90
C GLY A 121 -8.49 -15.03 2.91
N ALA A 122 -8.31 -13.75 3.24
CA ALA A 122 -7.45 -13.32 4.33
C ALA A 122 -8.08 -13.67 5.70
N TYR A 123 -7.78 -14.87 6.20
CA TYR A 123 -8.22 -15.38 7.51
C TYR A 123 -7.01 -15.76 8.38
N SER A 124 -7.15 -15.58 9.69
CA SER A 124 -6.08 -15.87 10.66
C SER A 124 -5.70 -17.35 10.71
N ASP A 125 -6.65 -18.24 10.41
CA ASP A 125 -6.53 -19.69 10.27
C ASP A 125 -6.47 -20.16 8.83
N GLY A 126 -6.27 -19.23 7.89
CA GLY A 126 -6.19 -19.53 6.46
C GLY A 126 -5.15 -20.60 6.13
N PRO A 127 -5.41 -21.46 5.14
CA PRO A 127 -4.55 -22.60 4.81
C PRO A 127 -3.15 -22.20 4.35
N SER A 128 -2.98 -21.04 3.73
CA SER A 128 -1.69 -20.57 3.26
C SER A 128 -1.06 -19.51 4.18
N GLU A 129 0.27 -19.47 4.21
CA GLU A 129 1.03 -18.41 4.90
C GLU A 129 0.66 -17.02 4.37
N TYR A 130 0.40 -16.91 3.07
CA TYR A 130 -0.04 -15.69 2.42
C TYR A 130 -1.36 -15.17 3.04
N GLN A 131 -2.38 -16.02 3.11
CA GLN A 131 -3.69 -15.65 3.66
C GLN A 131 -3.59 -15.24 5.13
N ARG A 132 -2.86 -15.99 5.95
CA ARG A 132 -2.63 -15.66 7.36
C ARG A 132 -1.89 -14.34 7.54
N SER A 133 -0.88 -14.08 6.70
CA SER A 133 -0.14 -12.82 6.75
C SER A 133 -0.97 -11.61 6.32
N LYS A 134 -1.84 -11.77 5.31
CA LYS A 134 -2.78 -10.71 4.90
C LYS A 134 -3.78 -10.41 6.01
N ALA A 135 -4.32 -11.43 6.67
CA ALA A 135 -5.23 -11.25 7.83
C ALA A 135 -4.55 -10.51 8.99
N ALA A 136 -3.29 -10.84 9.29
CA ALA A 136 -2.52 -10.13 10.31
C ALA A 136 -2.30 -8.65 9.96
N GLY A 137 -2.08 -8.34 8.69
CA GLY A 137 -2.01 -6.96 8.20
C GLY A 137 -3.32 -6.18 8.34
N GLU A 138 -4.44 -6.83 8.04
CA GLU A 138 -5.77 -6.24 8.27
C GLU A 138 -6.01 -5.95 9.75
N THR A 139 -5.64 -6.87 10.63
CA THR A 139 -5.72 -6.68 12.08
C THR A 139 -4.91 -5.47 12.52
N ALA A 140 -3.67 -5.33 12.03
CA ALA A 140 -2.80 -4.20 12.34
C ALA A 140 -3.45 -2.84 11.95
N ILE A 141 -4.19 -2.80 10.86
CA ILE A 141 -4.90 -1.58 10.43
C ILE A 141 -6.11 -1.32 11.33
N ARG A 142 -6.95 -2.34 11.57
CA ARG A 142 -8.18 -2.21 12.36
C ARG A 142 -7.90 -1.77 13.80
N THR A 143 -6.82 -2.29 14.40
CA THR A 143 -6.49 -2.03 15.81
C THR A 143 -5.53 -0.86 16.00
N GLY A 144 -4.81 -0.46 14.95
CA GLY A 144 -3.70 0.48 15.08
C GLY A 144 -4.10 1.95 15.21
N SER A 145 -5.31 2.33 14.78
CA SER A 145 -5.74 3.71 14.82
C SER A 145 -7.25 3.86 14.65
N PRO A 146 -8.00 3.96 15.75
CA PRO A 146 -9.45 4.13 15.69
C PRO A 146 -9.88 5.49 15.09
N GLU A 147 -8.99 6.49 15.12
CA GLU A 147 -9.24 7.83 14.59
C GLU A 147 -9.07 7.96 13.07
N ILE A 148 -8.42 6.99 12.42
CA ILE A 148 -8.25 7.00 10.96
C ILE A 148 -9.43 6.24 10.31
N GLY A 149 -10.15 6.89 9.41
CA GLY A 149 -11.12 6.22 8.58
C GLY A 149 -10.43 5.26 7.62
N TRP A 150 -10.52 3.95 7.86
CA TRP A 150 -9.91 2.96 6.99
C TRP A 150 -10.92 2.22 6.11
N THR A 151 -10.42 1.74 4.98
CA THR A 151 -11.11 0.78 4.10
C THR A 151 -10.15 -0.32 3.71
N ILE A 152 -10.55 -1.57 3.91
CA ILE A 152 -9.79 -2.74 3.49
C ILE A 152 -10.55 -3.39 2.33
N LEU A 153 -9.87 -3.52 1.19
CA LEU A 153 -10.39 -4.18 0.01
C LEU A 153 -9.77 -5.57 -0.09
N GLN A 154 -10.59 -6.59 -0.25
CA GLN A 154 -10.18 -7.99 -0.41
C GLN A 154 -10.48 -8.48 -1.84
N PRO A 155 -9.73 -8.03 -2.84
CA PRO A 155 -9.93 -8.50 -4.20
C PRO A 155 -9.61 -9.99 -4.32
N SER A 156 -10.25 -10.64 -5.28
CA SER A 156 -9.84 -11.94 -5.80
C SER A 156 -8.59 -11.78 -6.68
N VAL A 157 -8.37 -12.66 -7.65
CA VAL A 157 -7.25 -12.49 -8.59
C VAL A 157 -7.46 -11.22 -9.43
N VAL A 158 -6.50 -10.29 -9.34
CA VAL A 158 -6.48 -9.08 -10.15
C VAL A 158 -5.51 -9.30 -11.31
N PHE A 159 -6.01 -9.21 -12.52
CA PHE A 159 -5.26 -9.45 -13.74
C PHE A 159 -5.44 -8.32 -14.75
N GLY A 160 -4.53 -8.22 -15.69
CA GLY A 160 -4.57 -7.23 -16.76
C GLY A 160 -3.19 -6.94 -17.32
N ARG A 161 -3.11 -6.01 -18.27
CA ARG A 161 -1.84 -5.66 -18.92
C ARG A 161 -0.79 -5.20 -17.89
N GLY A 162 0.31 -5.95 -17.80
CA GLY A 162 1.43 -5.65 -16.89
C GLY A 162 1.30 -6.30 -15.51
N ASP A 163 0.34 -7.23 -15.30
CA ASP A 163 0.36 -8.06 -14.10
C ASP A 163 1.50 -9.09 -14.17
N SER A 164 1.90 -9.58 -13.00
CA SER A 164 2.96 -10.60 -12.86
C SER A 164 2.42 -11.99 -12.53
N PHE A 165 1.10 -12.19 -12.61
CA PHE A 165 0.46 -13.43 -12.23
C PHE A 165 0.02 -14.25 -13.43
N LEU A 166 -0.53 -13.60 -14.47
CA LEU A 166 -1.03 -14.23 -15.69
C LEU A 166 -0.25 -13.84 -16.96
N ASN A 167 0.65 -12.83 -16.89
CA ASN A 167 1.48 -12.36 -18.01
C ASN A 167 2.96 -12.55 -17.72
#